data_74663e99b81c5766f2d875ae18806b13
#
_entry.id   74663e99b81c5766f2d875ae18806b13
#
_cell.length_a   1.000
_cell.length_b   1.000
_cell.length_c   1.000
_cell.angle_alpha   90.00
_cell.angle_beta   90.00
_cell.angle_gamma   90.00
#
_symmetry.space_group_name_H-M   'P 1'
#
loop_
_entity.id
_entity.type
_entity.pdbx_description
1 polymer ?
#
loop_
_entity_poly.entity_id
_entity_poly.type
_entity_poly.pdbx_seq_one_letter_code
_entity_poly.pdbx_strand_id
1 'polypeptide(L)'
;MGFFTLPLARMVGPRGRLAAVDIQPQMLSGVRRRAQKKGLTERIETRLAGHDQMGLDDQAGTVDFALAFAVVHEMPSADKFFREVAGALKSGGVLFFAEPSGPVKPVKFQQEFEESRAAGLETLDRPAVRRSHAVVLRKP
;
A
#
# COMPACT_ATOMS: atom_id res chain seq x y z
N MET A 1 -7.80 10.73 -2.73
CA MET A 1 -6.57 9.98 -3.07
C MET A 1 -5.49 10.91 -3.56
N GLY A 2 -4.22 10.50 -3.45
CA GLY A 2 -3.08 11.33 -3.82
C GLY A 2 -2.44 12.04 -2.64
N PHE A 3 -3.02 11.91 -1.44
CA PHE A 3 -2.44 12.52 -0.25
C PHE A 3 -1.00 12.05 -0.01
N PHE A 4 -0.77 10.73 -0.13
CA PHE A 4 0.58 10.17 0.00
C PHE A 4 1.27 9.98 -1.35
N THR A 5 0.51 9.84 -2.44
CA THR A 5 1.03 9.49 -3.76
C THR A 5 2.02 10.53 -4.28
N LEU A 6 1.64 11.82 -4.26
CA LEU A 6 2.51 12.87 -4.77
C LEU A 6 3.77 13.07 -3.92
N PRO A 7 3.69 13.13 -2.58
CA PRO A 7 4.91 13.18 -1.76
C PRO A 7 5.83 11.99 -1.98
N LEU A 8 5.29 10.78 -2.07
CA LEU A 8 6.10 9.58 -2.33
C LEU A 8 6.75 9.63 -3.71
N ALA A 9 6.04 10.12 -4.73
CA ALA A 9 6.60 10.26 -6.08
C ALA A 9 7.78 11.23 -6.11
N ARG A 10 7.75 12.26 -5.28
CA ARG A 10 8.91 13.16 -5.13
C ARG A 10 10.07 12.43 -4.45
N MET A 11 9.78 11.65 -3.41
CA MET A 11 10.80 10.96 -2.62
C MET A 11 11.53 9.88 -3.40
N VAL A 12 10.86 9.17 -4.33
CA VAL A 12 11.50 8.12 -5.12
C VAL A 12 12.49 8.67 -6.15
N GLY A 13 12.44 9.98 -6.43
CA GLY A 13 13.38 10.62 -7.35
C GLY A 13 13.06 10.35 -8.82
N PRO A 14 13.89 10.92 -9.74
CA PRO A 14 13.61 10.87 -11.17
C PRO A 14 13.70 9.47 -11.77
N ARG A 15 14.43 8.54 -11.14
CA ARG A 15 14.55 7.15 -11.61
C ARG A 15 13.57 6.23 -10.91
N GLY A 16 12.92 6.71 -9.87
CA GLY A 16 11.97 5.90 -9.11
C GLY A 16 10.66 5.73 -9.82
N ARG A 17 9.92 4.71 -9.43
CA ARG A 17 8.58 4.42 -9.94
C ARG A 17 7.65 4.19 -8.75
N LEU A 18 6.44 4.71 -8.90
CA LEU A 18 5.38 4.53 -7.90
C LEU A 18 4.13 4.03 -8.61
N ALA A 19 3.63 2.90 -8.15
CA ALA A 19 2.34 2.38 -8.63
C ALA A 19 1.26 2.78 -7.64
N ALA A 20 0.27 3.54 -8.11
CA ALA A 20 -0.92 3.91 -7.34
C ALA A 20 -2.06 2.98 -7.75
N VAL A 21 -2.55 2.19 -6.81
CA VAL A 21 -3.57 1.17 -7.05
C VAL A 21 -4.87 1.57 -6.37
N ASP A 22 -5.95 1.57 -7.11
CA ASP A 22 -7.29 1.87 -6.57
C ASP A 22 -8.33 1.12 -7.37
N ILE A 23 -9.46 0.83 -6.75
CA ILE A 23 -10.61 0.21 -7.40
C ILE A 23 -11.46 1.23 -8.13
N GLN A 24 -11.34 2.51 -7.81
CA GLN A 24 -12.16 3.58 -8.36
C GLN A 24 -11.40 4.33 -9.46
N PRO A 25 -11.89 4.27 -10.73
CA PRO A 25 -11.22 4.96 -11.83
C PRO A 25 -11.12 6.48 -11.60
N GLN A 26 -12.11 7.09 -10.94
CA GLN A 26 -12.12 8.51 -10.67
C GLN A 26 -10.96 8.93 -9.78
N MET A 27 -10.62 8.11 -8.79
CA MET A 27 -9.48 8.37 -7.90
C MET A 27 -8.16 8.37 -8.67
N LEU A 28 -8.00 7.40 -9.56
CA LEU A 28 -6.81 7.32 -10.40
C LEU A 28 -6.73 8.49 -11.39
N SER A 29 -7.85 8.90 -11.97
CA SER A 29 -7.90 10.09 -12.83
C SER A 29 -7.46 11.34 -12.09
N GLY A 30 -7.88 11.48 -10.84
CA GLY A 30 -7.44 12.59 -9.99
C GLY A 30 -5.95 12.58 -9.72
N VAL A 31 -5.39 11.40 -9.47
CA VAL A 31 -3.94 11.24 -9.27
C VAL A 31 -3.18 11.65 -10.53
N ARG A 32 -3.62 11.16 -11.71
CA ARG A 32 -2.97 11.50 -12.97
C ARG A 32 -2.99 13.01 -13.24
N ARG A 33 -4.12 13.65 -13.00
CA ARG A 33 -4.26 15.09 -13.22
C ARG A 33 -3.34 15.89 -12.31
N ARG A 34 -3.28 15.55 -11.03
CA ARG A 34 -2.40 16.22 -10.08
C ARG A 34 -0.94 15.95 -10.37
N ALA A 35 -0.60 14.74 -10.79
CA ALA A 35 0.77 14.39 -11.18
C ALA A 35 1.23 15.21 -12.37
N GLN A 36 0.36 15.40 -13.36
CA GLN A 36 0.65 16.22 -14.53
C GLN A 36 0.96 17.66 -14.14
N LYS A 37 0.15 18.23 -13.26
CA LYS A 37 0.34 19.61 -12.78
C LYS A 37 1.68 19.79 -12.04
N LYS A 38 2.17 18.73 -11.39
CA LYS A 38 3.40 18.78 -10.58
C LYS A 38 4.62 18.22 -11.31
N GLY A 39 4.48 17.84 -12.58
CA GLY A 39 5.61 17.30 -13.35
C GLY A 39 6.07 15.93 -12.90
N LEU A 40 5.15 15.10 -12.33
CA LEU A 40 5.48 13.80 -11.78
C LEU A 40 4.89 12.63 -12.57
N THR A 41 4.32 12.90 -13.74
CA THR A 41 3.60 11.88 -14.54
C THR A 41 4.47 10.66 -14.84
N GLU A 42 5.73 10.85 -15.15
CA GLU A 42 6.65 9.77 -15.53
C GLU A 42 7.02 8.87 -14.35
N ARG A 43 6.83 9.34 -13.12
CA ARG A 43 7.15 8.58 -11.91
C ARG A 43 5.97 7.76 -11.40
N ILE A 44 4.76 8.06 -11.85
CA ILE A 44 3.54 7.46 -11.31
C ILE A 44 2.85 6.63 -12.39
N GLU A 45 2.67 5.35 -12.10
CA GLU A 45 1.81 4.46 -12.85
C GLU A 45 0.52 4.28 -12.07
N THR A 46 -0.63 4.47 -12.71
CA THR A 46 -1.92 4.19 -12.07
C THR A 46 -2.39 2.81 -12.49
N ARG A 47 -2.88 2.04 -11.53
CA ARG A 47 -3.39 0.68 -11.77
C ARG A 47 -4.79 0.53 -11.20
N LEU A 48 -5.73 0.14 -12.04
CA LEU A 48 -7.09 -0.13 -11.61
C LEU A 48 -7.14 -1.54 -11.03
N ALA A 49 -7.51 -1.67 -9.75
CA ALA A 49 -7.67 -2.96 -9.10
C ALA A 49 -9.01 -3.59 -9.47
N GLY A 50 -9.04 -4.92 -9.49
CA GLY A 50 -10.29 -5.67 -9.55
C GLY A 50 -11.00 -5.69 -8.21
N HIS A 51 -12.21 -6.28 -8.19
CA HIS A 51 -13.02 -6.35 -6.96
C HIS A 51 -12.29 -7.05 -5.82
N ASP A 52 -11.57 -8.13 -6.10
CA ASP A 52 -10.94 -8.97 -5.10
C ASP A 52 -9.43 -9.16 -5.31
N GLN A 53 -8.81 -8.38 -6.21
CA GLN A 53 -7.38 -8.48 -6.47
C GLN A 53 -6.83 -7.14 -6.94
N MET A 54 -5.58 -6.89 -6.61
CA MET A 54 -4.91 -5.64 -6.96
C MET A 54 -4.20 -5.69 -8.32
N GLY A 55 -4.06 -6.87 -8.92
CA GLY A 55 -3.40 -7.02 -10.22
C GLY A 55 -1.90 -6.75 -10.16
N LEU A 56 -1.20 -7.29 -9.16
CA LEU A 56 0.23 -7.06 -8.97
C LEU A 56 1.10 -8.20 -9.47
N ASP A 57 0.56 -9.15 -10.22
CA ASP A 57 1.29 -10.35 -10.64
C ASP A 57 2.54 -10.03 -11.46
N ASP A 58 2.49 -8.98 -12.27
CA ASP A 58 3.64 -8.53 -13.08
C ASP A 58 4.73 -7.83 -12.24
N GLN A 59 4.46 -7.58 -10.96
CA GLN A 59 5.39 -6.91 -10.05
C GLN A 59 6.08 -7.88 -9.09
N ALA A 60 5.94 -9.19 -9.30
CA ALA A 60 6.45 -10.19 -8.37
C ALA A 60 7.93 -9.97 -8.05
N GLY A 61 8.23 -9.81 -6.77
CA GLY A 61 9.60 -9.66 -6.27
C GLY A 61 10.32 -8.38 -6.69
N THR A 62 9.60 -7.34 -7.11
CA THR A 62 10.22 -6.11 -7.63
C THR A 62 10.02 -4.87 -6.75
N VAL A 63 9.07 -4.91 -5.84
CA VAL A 63 8.69 -3.73 -5.05
C VAL A 63 9.59 -3.58 -3.83
N ASP A 64 10.15 -2.38 -3.66
CA ASP A 64 10.99 -2.05 -2.50
C ASP A 64 10.19 -1.68 -1.28
N PHE A 65 9.12 -0.92 -1.48
CA PHE A 65 8.32 -0.37 -0.40
C PHE A 65 6.86 -0.26 -0.84
N ALA A 66 5.96 -0.63 0.05
CA ALA A 66 4.52 -0.48 -0.14
C ALA A 66 3.93 0.28 1.04
N LEU A 67 2.90 1.08 0.76
CA LEU A 67 2.14 1.81 1.76
C LEU A 67 0.67 1.41 1.67
N ALA A 68 0.12 0.93 2.78
CA ALA A 68 -1.30 0.66 2.93
C ALA A 68 -1.83 1.46 4.12
N PHE A 69 -2.42 2.62 3.86
CA PHE A 69 -2.94 3.50 4.89
C PHE A 69 -4.44 3.64 4.72
N ALA A 70 -5.20 3.15 5.71
CA ALA A 70 -6.67 3.25 5.76
C ALA A 70 -7.37 2.54 4.58
N VAL A 71 -6.81 1.44 4.10
CA VAL A 71 -7.37 0.74 2.93
C VAL A 71 -7.74 -0.72 3.20
N VAL A 72 -7.03 -1.41 4.09
CA VAL A 72 -7.22 -2.86 4.25
C VAL A 72 -8.62 -3.18 4.78
N HIS A 73 -9.14 -2.39 5.71
CA HIS A 73 -10.48 -2.59 6.26
C HIS A 73 -11.60 -2.45 5.22
N GLU A 74 -11.30 -1.85 4.07
CA GLU A 74 -12.26 -1.72 2.97
C GLU A 74 -12.12 -2.84 1.93
N MET A 75 -11.10 -3.69 2.06
CA MET A 75 -10.89 -4.80 1.13
C MET A 75 -11.82 -5.97 1.46
N PRO A 76 -12.29 -6.72 0.43
CA PRO A 76 -13.09 -7.92 0.67
C PRO A 76 -12.34 -9.00 1.45
N SER A 77 -11.02 -9.08 1.29
CA SER A 77 -10.19 -10.07 1.95
C SER A 77 -8.83 -9.48 2.29
N ALA A 78 -8.56 -9.28 3.57
CA ALA A 78 -7.26 -8.84 4.04
C ALA A 78 -6.18 -9.91 3.78
N ASP A 79 -6.53 -11.17 3.91
CA ASP A 79 -5.63 -12.28 3.60
C ASP A 79 -5.12 -12.21 2.15
N LYS A 80 -6.01 -12.05 1.17
CA LYS A 80 -5.60 -11.91 -0.22
C LYS A 80 -4.74 -10.69 -0.44
N PHE A 81 -5.12 -9.56 0.17
CA PHE A 81 -4.35 -8.33 0.08
C PHE A 81 -2.90 -8.53 0.52
N PHE A 82 -2.70 -9.10 1.71
CA PHE A 82 -1.35 -9.29 2.23
C PHE A 82 -0.54 -10.29 1.41
N ARG A 83 -1.17 -11.32 0.88
CA ARG A 83 -0.49 -12.27 0.00
C ARG A 83 -0.04 -11.62 -1.31
N GLU A 84 -0.88 -10.77 -1.90
CA GLU A 84 -0.51 -10.04 -3.11
C GLU A 84 0.63 -9.06 -2.85
N VAL A 85 0.59 -8.32 -1.76
CA VAL A 85 1.66 -7.39 -1.40
C VAL A 85 2.95 -8.15 -1.11
N ALA A 86 2.88 -9.22 -0.34
CA ALA A 86 4.06 -10.05 -0.04
C ALA A 86 4.67 -10.62 -1.32
N GLY A 87 3.84 -11.04 -2.28
CA GLY A 87 4.33 -11.51 -3.57
C GLY A 87 5.01 -10.43 -4.38
N ALA A 88 4.53 -9.20 -4.33
CA ALA A 88 5.11 -8.08 -5.06
C ALA A 88 6.41 -7.58 -4.44
N LEU A 89 6.53 -7.62 -3.12
CA LEU A 89 7.72 -7.16 -2.41
C LEU A 89 8.92 -8.06 -2.73
N LYS A 90 10.06 -7.46 -2.93
CA LYS A 90 11.32 -8.21 -2.98
C LYS A 90 11.76 -8.59 -1.57
N SER A 91 12.67 -9.55 -1.45
CA SER A 91 13.31 -9.88 -0.17
C SER A 91 13.90 -8.61 0.44
N GLY A 92 13.59 -8.35 1.70
CA GLY A 92 13.97 -7.12 2.38
C GLY A 92 13.04 -5.95 2.12
N GLY A 93 12.08 -6.10 1.23
CA GLY A 93 11.08 -5.06 0.95
C GLY A 93 10.16 -4.85 2.16
N VAL A 94 9.63 -3.63 2.29
CA VAL A 94 8.94 -3.18 3.48
C VAL A 94 7.52 -2.74 3.15
N LEU A 95 6.57 -3.14 4.00
CA LEU A 95 5.20 -2.65 3.97
C LEU A 95 4.93 -1.80 5.22
N PHE A 96 4.56 -0.55 5.03
CA PHE A 96 3.99 0.28 6.08
C PHE A 96 2.48 0.12 6.05
N PHE A 97 1.92 -0.48 7.10
CA PHE A 97 0.51 -0.79 7.20
C PHE A 97 -0.10 -0.06 8.38
N ALA A 98 -1.12 0.75 8.12
CA ALA A 98 -1.82 1.51 9.15
C ALA A 98 -3.31 1.58 8.89
N GLU A 99 -4.09 1.58 9.96
CA GLU A 99 -5.54 1.70 9.94
C GLU A 99 -6.00 2.78 10.91
N PRO A 100 -7.07 3.52 10.58
CA PRO A 100 -7.58 4.56 11.49
C PRO A 100 -8.21 3.93 12.73
N SER A 101 -7.85 4.43 13.92
CA SER A 101 -8.28 3.84 15.19
C SER A 101 -9.76 4.02 15.49
N GLY A 102 -10.43 5.00 14.87
CA GLY A 102 -11.88 5.19 15.01
C GLY A 102 -12.67 4.08 14.33
N PRO A 103 -12.58 3.96 13.00
CA PRO A 103 -13.30 2.92 12.24
C PRO A 103 -12.79 1.50 12.53
N VAL A 104 -11.50 1.33 12.76
CA VAL A 104 -10.90 0.01 12.95
C VAL A 104 -10.53 -0.16 14.42
N LYS A 105 -11.26 -1.05 15.10
CA LYS A 105 -11.01 -1.32 16.51
C LYS A 105 -9.76 -2.20 16.69
N PRO A 106 -9.14 -2.20 17.90
CA PRO A 106 -7.91 -2.99 18.13
C PRO A 106 -8.03 -4.46 17.76
N VAL A 107 -9.17 -5.10 18.03
CA VAL A 107 -9.39 -6.52 17.70
C VAL A 107 -9.32 -6.74 16.19
N LYS A 108 -9.95 -5.85 15.40
CA LYS A 108 -9.94 -5.94 13.95
C LYS A 108 -8.54 -5.74 13.40
N PHE A 109 -7.82 -4.75 13.90
CA PHE A 109 -6.44 -4.53 13.47
C PHE A 109 -5.55 -5.72 13.80
N GLN A 110 -5.74 -6.32 14.98
CA GLN A 110 -4.97 -7.51 15.37
C GLN A 110 -5.23 -8.67 14.41
N GLN A 111 -6.48 -8.87 13.97
CA GLN A 111 -6.80 -9.89 12.97
C GLN A 111 -6.08 -9.64 11.65
N GLU A 112 -6.10 -8.40 11.19
CA GLU A 112 -5.41 -8.01 9.96
C GLU A 112 -3.89 -8.21 10.10
N PHE A 113 -3.34 -7.84 11.24
CA PHE A 113 -1.93 -8.05 11.52
C PHE A 113 -1.56 -9.55 11.47
N GLU A 114 -2.38 -10.41 12.06
CA GLU A 114 -2.14 -11.86 12.02
C GLU A 114 -2.20 -12.39 10.59
N GLU A 115 -3.09 -11.87 9.76
CA GLU A 115 -3.17 -12.25 8.35
C GLU A 115 -1.92 -11.81 7.59
N SER A 116 -1.34 -10.66 7.94
CA SER A 116 -0.07 -10.24 7.34
C SER A 116 1.07 -11.19 7.70
N ARG A 117 1.08 -11.67 8.95
CA ARG A 117 2.07 -12.65 9.42
C ARG A 117 1.90 -13.99 8.70
N ALA A 118 0.65 -14.42 8.51
CA ALA A 118 0.35 -15.66 7.77
C ALA A 118 0.79 -15.56 6.31
N ALA A 119 0.86 -14.37 5.74
CA ALA A 119 1.37 -14.13 4.40
C ALA A 119 2.91 -14.15 4.33
N GLY A 120 3.58 -14.35 5.45
CA GLY A 120 5.05 -14.45 5.51
C GLY A 120 5.77 -13.16 5.86
N LEU A 121 5.04 -12.10 6.21
CA LEU A 121 5.66 -10.82 6.59
C LEU A 121 6.06 -10.82 8.06
N GLU A 122 7.19 -10.21 8.37
CA GLU A 122 7.72 -10.12 9.73
C GLU A 122 7.60 -8.69 10.25
N THR A 123 7.33 -8.55 11.54
CA THR A 123 7.28 -7.24 12.19
C THR A 123 8.69 -6.65 12.27
N LEU A 124 8.86 -5.45 11.71
CA LEU A 124 10.09 -4.69 11.78
C LEU A 124 10.00 -3.60 12.86
N ASP A 125 8.86 -2.93 12.97
CA ASP A 125 8.65 -1.83 13.89
C ASP A 125 7.16 -1.61 14.14
N ARG A 126 6.83 -0.95 15.25
CA ARG A 126 5.47 -0.54 15.59
C ARG A 126 5.44 0.95 15.90
N PRO A 127 5.49 1.80 14.87
CA PRO A 127 5.54 3.25 15.08
C PRO A 127 4.24 3.77 15.67
N ALA A 128 4.35 4.82 16.48
CA ALA A 128 3.19 5.54 16.95
C ALA A 128 2.75 6.53 15.90
N VAL A 129 1.56 6.32 15.36
CA VAL A 129 0.95 7.22 14.37
C VAL A 129 -0.36 7.72 14.93
N ARG A 130 -0.53 9.04 14.91
CA ARG A 130 -1.69 9.68 15.52
C ARG A 130 -2.99 9.12 14.98
N ARG A 131 -3.91 8.76 15.88
CA ARG A 131 -5.26 8.24 15.58
C ARG A 131 -5.24 7.00 14.70
N SER A 132 -4.15 6.24 14.76
CA SER A 132 -3.99 5.07 13.91
C SER A 132 -3.38 3.91 14.68
N HIS A 133 -3.66 2.70 14.19
CA HIS A 133 -2.87 1.51 14.51
C HIS A 133 -1.86 1.37 13.38
N ALA A 134 -0.60 1.17 13.68
CA ALA A 134 0.43 1.10 12.64
C ALA A 134 1.46 0.01 12.94
N VAL A 135 1.95 -0.60 11.88
CA VAL A 135 3.04 -1.58 11.95
C VAL A 135 3.87 -1.49 10.66
N VAL A 136 5.17 -1.64 10.81
CA VAL A 136 6.08 -1.79 9.69
C VAL A 136 6.45 -3.25 9.58
N LEU A 137 6.22 -3.82 8.41
CA LEU A 137 6.45 -5.23 8.13
C LEU A 137 7.53 -5.37 7.07
N ARG A 138 8.24 -6.49 7.09
CA ARG A 138 9.30 -6.78 6.14
C ARG A 138 9.13 -8.17 5.56
N LYS A 139 9.41 -8.31 4.28
CA LYS A 139 9.51 -9.62 3.64
C LYS A 139 10.93 -10.15 3.86
N PRO A 140 11.08 -11.30 4.54
CA PRO A 140 12.42 -11.88 4.78
C PRO A 140 13.10 -12.33 3.50
#